data_514a7b50aa6f10c06a49b424fea8a31f
#
_entry.id   514a7b50aa6f10c06a49b424fea8a31f
#
_cell.length_a   1.000
_cell.length_b   1.000
_cell.length_c   1.000
_cell.angle_alpha   90.00
_cell.angle_beta   90.00
_cell.angle_gamma   90.00
#
_symmetry.space_group_name_H-M   'P 1'
#
loop_
_entity.id
_entity.type
_entity.pdbx_description
1 polymer ?
#
loop_
_entity_poly.entity_id
_entity_poly.type
_entity_poly.pdbx_seq_one_letter_code
_entity_poly.pdbx_strand_id
1 'polypeptide(L)'
;NARAVLATRLQAGQAPDSWQGHAGQELIGTYVAANQLEPLNFLYEKEGWLKVMPETLIPLISKDGNIYSVPVNIHRANVLWYNPGILEKNGVAVPGSLDEWFAAMDTLKAAGMDAPLAMGEQWTAMHLMETVLLASMGPDEYNALWDGSLDWGGAEVKAGLEAFNKVLTYTNSDAASLTWQDASQLVVNGDAAFNVMGDWAEGYFKELKKAPKTEFGWAPVPGTAGTFQFLSDSFVLPINAPHRDAAIAWLTICGSKEGEDAFNPVKGSIPARSDGDKSLYDEYLQSAMADWAKDRIVGSLAHGVVANDSWKNEINTSLGIFLTDKNVDAFQASLVTACASSG
;
A
#
# COMPACT_ATOMS: atom_id res chain seq x y z
N ASN A 1 -4.02 17.75 -6.73
CA ASN A 1 -4.08 16.30 -6.72
C ASN A 1 -3.86 15.74 -8.14
N ALA A 2 -2.74 15.02 -8.36
CA ALA A 2 -2.33 14.54 -9.69
C ALA A 2 -3.38 13.61 -10.34
N ARG A 3 -4.03 12.73 -9.56
CA ARG A 3 -5.07 11.80 -10.05
C ARG A 3 -6.29 12.53 -10.60
N ALA A 4 -6.76 13.59 -9.93
CA ALA A 4 -7.90 14.37 -10.43
C ALA A 4 -7.57 15.10 -11.75
N VAL A 5 -6.35 15.60 -11.87
CA VAL A 5 -5.85 16.20 -13.12
C VAL A 5 -5.77 15.14 -14.22
N LEU A 6 -5.25 13.95 -13.92
CA LEU A 6 -5.18 12.84 -14.88
C LEU A 6 -6.58 12.46 -15.37
N ALA A 7 -7.54 12.24 -14.45
CA ALA A 7 -8.91 11.90 -14.81
C ALA A 7 -9.53 12.93 -15.75
N THR A 8 -9.38 14.23 -15.46
CA THR A 8 -9.87 15.32 -16.31
C THR A 8 -9.22 15.29 -17.70
N ARG A 9 -7.91 15.07 -17.77
CA ARG A 9 -7.18 14.98 -19.06
C ARG A 9 -7.65 13.80 -19.89
N LEU A 10 -7.81 12.63 -19.26
CA LEU A 10 -8.28 11.41 -19.94
C LEU A 10 -9.70 11.58 -20.49
N GLN A 11 -10.61 12.19 -19.70
CA GLN A 11 -11.97 12.53 -20.17
C GLN A 11 -11.98 13.51 -21.34
N ALA A 12 -11.02 14.44 -21.37
CA ALA A 12 -10.86 15.39 -22.47
C ALA A 12 -10.12 14.80 -23.70
N GLY A 13 -9.71 13.53 -23.68
CA GLY A 13 -8.90 12.91 -24.74
C GLY A 13 -7.47 13.45 -24.82
N GLN A 14 -6.95 14.04 -23.75
CA GLN A 14 -5.63 14.67 -23.65
C GLN A 14 -4.72 13.86 -22.73
N ALA A 15 -4.54 12.59 -23.03
CA ALA A 15 -3.66 11.71 -22.26
C ALA A 15 -2.23 12.29 -22.18
N PRO A 16 -1.50 12.09 -21.07
CA PRO A 16 -0.05 12.33 -21.04
C PRO A 16 0.68 11.24 -21.84
N ASP A 17 2.00 11.35 -21.98
CA ASP A 17 2.81 10.31 -22.65
C ASP A 17 2.83 8.99 -21.87
N SER A 18 2.82 9.07 -20.56
CA SER A 18 2.72 7.95 -19.62
C SER A 18 2.24 8.46 -18.26
N TRP A 19 1.76 7.58 -17.41
CA TRP A 19 1.53 7.87 -15.99
C TRP A 19 1.79 6.65 -15.12
N GLN A 20 2.02 6.90 -13.84
CA GLN A 20 2.08 5.85 -12.83
C GLN A 20 0.66 5.42 -12.44
N GLY A 21 0.40 4.12 -12.54
CA GLY A 21 -0.75 3.44 -11.94
C GLY A 21 -0.27 2.31 -11.03
N HIS A 22 -1.19 1.65 -10.34
CA HIS A 22 -0.87 0.46 -9.57
C HIS A 22 -1.31 -0.79 -10.33
N ALA A 23 -0.49 -1.85 -10.28
CA ALA A 23 -0.89 -3.17 -10.77
C ALA A 23 -2.12 -3.67 -10.00
N GLY A 24 -3.00 -4.40 -10.67
CA GLY A 24 -4.25 -4.91 -10.10
C GLY A 24 -5.49 -4.19 -10.63
N GLN A 25 -6.53 -4.06 -9.81
CA GLN A 25 -7.84 -3.58 -10.23
C GLN A 25 -7.85 -2.09 -10.61
N GLU A 26 -6.98 -1.25 -10.06
CA GLU A 26 -6.81 0.12 -10.52
C GLU A 26 -6.43 0.13 -12.01
N LEU A 27 -5.49 -0.70 -12.43
CA LEU A 27 -5.08 -0.81 -13.82
C LEU A 27 -6.16 -1.49 -14.68
N ILE A 28 -6.52 -2.72 -14.31
CA ILE A 28 -7.34 -3.59 -15.15
C ILE A 28 -8.82 -3.19 -15.10
N GLY A 29 -9.34 -2.95 -13.89
CA GLY A 29 -10.76 -2.62 -13.67
C GLY A 29 -11.10 -1.17 -13.96
N THR A 30 -10.12 -0.26 -14.05
CA THR A 30 -10.34 1.15 -14.36
C THR A 30 -9.85 1.51 -15.77
N TYR A 31 -8.54 1.54 -15.98
CA TYR A 31 -7.96 2.10 -17.22
C TYR A 31 -8.08 1.16 -18.42
N VAL A 32 -7.85 -0.15 -18.22
CA VAL A 32 -8.01 -1.16 -19.29
C VAL A 32 -9.49 -1.33 -19.63
N ALA A 33 -10.36 -1.40 -18.62
CA ALA A 33 -11.81 -1.49 -18.82
C ALA A 33 -12.37 -0.29 -19.60
N ALA A 34 -11.80 0.89 -19.40
CA ALA A 34 -12.14 2.13 -20.12
C ALA A 34 -11.47 2.24 -21.51
N ASN A 35 -10.72 1.24 -21.95
CA ASN A 35 -10.00 1.21 -23.23
C ASN A 35 -9.06 2.44 -23.40
N GLN A 36 -8.30 2.77 -22.37
CA GLN A 36 -7.40 3.94 -22.35
C GLN A 36 -5.94 3.60 -22.62
N LEU A 37 -5.58 2.32 -22.64
CA LEU A 37 -4.19 1.85 -22.69
C LEU A 37 -3.89 1.00 -23.93
N GLU A 38 -2.67 1.13 -24.45
CA GLU A 38 -2.12 0.25 -25.47
C GLU A 38 -1.52 -1.02 -24.84
N PRO A 39 -1.68 -2.20 -25.47
CA PRO A 39 -0.98 -3.41 -25.07
C PRO A 39 0.54 -3.27 -25.25
N LEU A 40 1.31 -3.81 -24.30
CA LEU A 40 2.77 -3.76 -24.26
C LEU A 40 3.45 -5.11 -24.58
N ASN A 41 2.72 -6.11 -25.11
CA ASN A 41 3.28 -7.43 -25.43
C ASN A 41 4.55 -7.32 -26.27
N PHE A 42 4.55 -6.45 -27.28
CA PHE A 42 5.71 -6.20 -28.14
C PHE A 42 6.96 -5.79 -27.37
N LEU A 43 6.79 -5.01 -26.28
CA LEU A 43 7.89 -4.54 -25.44
C LEU A 43 8.40 -5.67 -24.54
N TYR A 44 7.49 -6.44 -23.93
CA TYR A 44 7.82 -7.62 -23.13
C TYR A 44 8.56 -8.69 -23.93
N GLU A 45 8.16 -8.92 -25.20
CA GLU A 45 8.83 -9.84 -26.11
C GLU A 45 10.23 -9.35 -26.47
N LYS A 46 10.33 -8.07 -26.88
CA LYS A 46 11.60 -7.45 -27.29
C LYS A 46 12.63 -7.47 -26.16
N GLU A 47 12.22 -7.10 -24.95
CA GLU A 47 13.13 -6.97 -23.80
C GLU A 47 13.26 -8.27 -22.98
N GLY A 48 12.43 -9.30 -23.28
CA GLY A 48 12.48 -10.61 -22.63
C GLY A 48 11.99 -10.60 -21.17
N TRP A 49 11.17 -9.63 -20.78
CA TRP A 49 10.78 -9.37 -19.38
C TRP A 49 9.96 -10.50 -18.75
N LEU A 50 9.21 -11.29 -19.51
CA LEU A 50 8.48 -12.45 -18.96
C LEU A 50 9.38 -13.49 -18.27
N LYS A 51 10.69 -13.47 -18.53
CA LYS A 51 11.66 -14.39 -17.90
C LYS A 51 12.12 -13.92 -16.52
N VAL A 52 11.89 -12.65 -16.18
CA VAL A 52 12.43 -12.01 -15.00
C VAL A 52 11.35 -11.36 -14.13
N MET A 53 10.14 -11.13 -14.66
CA MET A 53 8.99 -10.67 -13.87
C MET A 53 8.40 -11.85 -13.08
N PRO A 54 8.04 -11.67 -11.81
CA PRO A 54 7.37 -12.70 -11.02
C PRO A 54 6.03 -13.12 -11.65
N GLU A 55 5.77 -14.41 -11.68
CA GLU A 55 4.51 -14.96 -12.21
C GLU A 55 3.28 -14.39 -11.48
N THR A 56 3.42 -14.00 -10.23
CA THR A 56 2.37 -13.39 -9.40
C THR A 56 1.97 -11.99 -9.85
N LEU A 57 2.85 -11.24 -10.53
CA LEU A 57 2.55 -9.90 -11.04
C LEU A 57 1.87 -9.92 -12.40
N ILE A 58 2.16 -10.91 -13.26
CA ILE A 58 1.67 -10.93 -14.64
C ILE A 58 0.13 -10.90 -14.72
N PRO A 59 -0.65 -11.66 -13.93
CA PRO A 59 -2.10 -11.56 -13.95
C PRO A 59 -2.66 -10.18 -13.56
N LEU A 60 -1.94 -9.45 -12.72
CA LEU A 60 -2.34 -8.13 -12.21
C LEU A 60 -2.11 -6.99 -13.21
N ILE A 61 -1.37 -7.26 -14.27
CA ILE A 61 -1.08 -6.29 -15.34
C ILE A 61 -1.61 -6.75 -16.70
N SER A 62 -2.37 -7.88 -16.73
CA SER A 62 -2.80 -8.51 -17.98
C SER A 62 -4.31 -8.68 -18.03
N LYS A 63 -4.87 -8.56 -19.23
CA LYS A 63 -6.27 -8.89 -19.54
C LYS A 63 -6.37 -9.47 -20.95
N ASP A 64 -7.09 -10.57 -21.12
CA ASP A 64 -7.35 -11.21 -22.41
C ASP A 64 -6.06 -11.49 -23.23
N GLY A 65 -4.98 -11.90 -22.53
CA GLY A 65 -3.68 -12.21 -23.13
C GLY A 65 -2.80 -10.98 -23.46
N ASN A 66 -3.26 -9.78 -23.16
CA ASN A 66 -2.52 -8.54 -23.35
C ASN A 66 -1.97 -8.01 -22.02
N ILE A 67 -0.75 -7.48 -22.06
CA ILE A 67 -0.06 -6.85 -20.93
C ILE A 67 -0.15 -5.33 -21.10
N TYR A 68 -0.50 -4.58 -20.04
CA TYR A 68 -0.85 -3.16 -20.14
C TYR A 68 0.03 -2.21 -19.33
N SER A 69 0.96 -2.71 -18.51
CA SER A 69 1.86 -1.84 -17.77
C SER A 69 3.23 -2.48 -17.55
N VAL A 70 4.17 -1.65 -17.14
CA VAL A 70 5.53 -2.03 -16.74
C VAL A 70 5.67 -1.80 -15.24
N PRO A 71 5.61 -2.84 -14.39
CA PRO A 71 5.94 -2.74 -12.97
C PRO A 71 7.38 -2.27 -12.79
N VAL A 72 7.61 -1.38 -11.81
CA VAL A 72 8.95 -0.85 -11.50
C VAL A 72 9.41 -1.24 -10.11
N ASN A 73 8.50 -1.73 -9.27
CA ASN A 73 8.79 -2.14 -7.90
C ASN A 73 7.74 -3.09 -7.34
N ILE A 74 8.04 -3.57 -6.15
CA ILE A 74 7.10 -4.15 -5.20
C ILE A 74 7.27 -3.39 -3.89
N HIS A 75 6.18 -2.91 -3.32
CA HIS A 75 6.11 -2.29 -2.01
C HIS A 75 5.40 -3.19 -1.01
N ARG A 76 5.89 -3.19 0.24
CA ARG A 76 5.19 -3.76 1.37
C ARG A 76 4.34 -2.70 2.06
N ALA A 77 3.03 -2.92 2.15
CA ALA A 77 2.09 -2.02 2.81
C ALA A 77 2.02 -2.24 4.33
N ASN A 78 2.01 -3.49 4.80
CA ASN A 78 1.80 -3.84 6.21
C ASN A 78 3.06 -3.73 7.07
N VAL A 79 3.70 -2.56 7.09
CA VAL A 79 4.86 -2.30 7.95
C VAL A 79 4.46 -1.45 9.15
N LEU A 80 4.80 -1.92 10.34
CA LEU A 80 4.79 -1.13 11.57
C LEU A 80 6.17 -0.50 11.76
N TRP A 81 6.25 0.80 11.53
CA TRP A 81 7.41 1.60 11.89
C TRP A 81 7.31 1.99 13.35
N TYR A 82 8.39 1.84 14.13
CA TYR A 82 8.39 2.15 15.54
C TYR A 82 9.65 2.88 15.97
N ASN A 83 9.57 3.62 17.08
CA ASN A 83 10.71 4.26 17.70
C ASN A 83 11.31 3.35 18.79
N PRO A 84 12.53 2.79 18.59
CA PRO A 84 13.14 1.87 19.55
C PRO A 84 13.39 2.50 20.92
N GLY A 85 13.80 3.77 20.96
CA GLY A 85 14.08 4.47 22.21
C GLY A 85 12.84 4.68 23.07
N ILE A 86 11.69 4.95 22.46
CA ILE A 86 10.40 5.06 23.18
C ILE A 86 10.02 3.70 23.77
N LEU A 87 10.12 2.64 22.99
CA LEU A 87 9.76 1.29 23.45
C LEU A 87 10.64 0.85 24.61
N GLU A 88 11.97 1.00 24.47
CA GLU A 88 12.95 0.66 25.52
C GLU A 88 12.70 1.46 26.81
N LYS A 89 12.54 2.78 26.71
CA LYS A 89 12.29 3.68 27.85
C LYS A 89 11.06 3.28 28.66
N ASN A 90 10.02 2.74 28.02
CA ASN A 90 8.75 2.37 28.64
C ASN A 90 8.62 0.87 28.92
N GLY A 91 9.66 0.07 28.65
CA GLY A 91 9.61 -1.37 28.85
C GLY A 91 8.61 -2.09 27.94
N VAL A 92 8.33 -1.54 26.76
CA VAL A 92 7.39 -2.08 25.77
C VAL A 92 8.16 -2.92 24.75
N ALA A 93 7.76 -4.16 24.57
CA ALA A 93 8.26 -4.99 23.47
C ALA A 93 7.60 -4.62 22.14
N VAL A 94 8.24 -4.94 21.02
CA VAL A 94 7.61 -4.82 19.69
C VAL A 94 6.43 -5.80 19.62
N PRO A 95 5.18 -5.34 19.43
CA PRO A 95 4.00 -6.19 19.49
C PRO A 95 3.90 -7.09 18.25
N GLY A 96 3.51 -8.36 18.44
CA GLY A 96 3.30 -9.35 17.39
C GLY A 96 1.82 -9.68 17.11
N SER A 97 0.90 -9.26 18.00
CA SER A 97 -0.55 -9.46 17.86
C SER A 97 -1.30 -8.15 18.12
N LEU A 98 -2.58 -8.07 17.70
CA LEU A 98 -3.43 -6.91 17.98
C LEU A 98 -3.57 -6.65 19.48
N ASP A 99 -3.74 -7.70 20.30
CA ASP A 99 -3.87 -7.55 21.76
C ASP A 99 -2.59 -7.00 22.39
N GLU A 100 -1.43 -7.49 21.96
CA GLU A 100 -0.14 -6.95 22.41
C GLU A 100 0.04 -5.49 21.96
N TRP A 101 -0.42 -5.13 20.76
CA TRP A 101 -0.35 -3.76 20.26
C TRP A 101 -1.25 -2.82 21.08
N PHE A 102 -2.48 -3.23 21.38
CA PHE A 102 -3.35 -2.47 22.27
C PHE A 102 -2.72 -2.29 23.66
N ALA A 103 -2.17 -3.36 24.25
CA ALA A 103 -1.51 -3.29 25.55
C ALA A 103 -0.28 -2.35 25.52
N ALA A 104 0.50 -2.41 24.44
CA ALA A 104 1.64 -1.51 24.23
C ALA A 104 1.18 -0.02 24.16
N MET A 105 0.14 0.28 23.38
CA MET A 105 -0.40 1.62 23.25
C MET A 105 -1.04 2.12 24.55
N ASP A 106 -1.73 1.26 25.30
CA ASP A 106 -2.28 1.61 26.63
C ASP A 106 -1.14 1.94 27.61
N THR A 107 -0.05 1.18 27.62
CA THR A 107 1.14 1.44 28.44
C THR A 107 1.75 2.80 28.11
N LEU A 108 1.89 3.13 26.83
CA LEU A 108 2.44 4.39 26.37
C LEU A 108 1.53 5.58 26.71
N LYS A 109 0.20 5.42 26.60
CA LYS A 109 -0.77 6.44 27.04
C LYS A 109 -0.68 6.67 28.54
N ALA A 110 -0.57 5.62 29.34
CA ALA A 110 -0.39 5.72 30.79
C ALA A 110 0.94 6.41 31.17
N ALA A 111 1.97 6.32 30.33
CA ALA A 111 3.23 7.01 30.47
C ALA A 111 3.22 8.47 29.97
N GLY A 112 2.05 8.98 29.52
CA GLY A 112 1.83 10.36 29.11
C GLY A 112 2.01 10.64 27.61
N MET A 113 2.02 9.60 26.77
CA MET A 113 1.98 9.75 25.32
C MET A 113 0.53 9.71 24.83
N ASP A 114 -0.10 10.86 24.61
CA ASP A 114 -1.53 10.95 24.25
C ASP A 114 -1.88 10.18 22.96
N ALA A 115 -1.00 10.23 21.97
CA ALA A 115 -1.17 9.60 20.66
C ALA A 115 0.04 8.70 20.32
N PRO A 116 0.10 7.46 20.82
CA PRO A 116 1.21 6.55 20.54
C PRO A 116 1.29 6.08 19.08
N LEU A 117 0.21 6.20 18.29
CA LEU A 117 0.16 5.83 16.88
C LEU A 117 0.00 7.08 16.00
N ALA A 118 0.98 7.38 15.18
CA ALA A 118 0.90 8.47 14.20
C ALA A 118 0.04 8.05 12.99
N MET A 119 -0.85 8.92 12.56
CA MET A 119 -1.68 8.81 11.37
C MET A 119 -1.73 10.15 10.65
N GLY A 120 -1.82 10.14 9.32
CA GLY A 120 -2.00 11.32 8.49
C GLY A 120 -3.38 11.40 7.84
N GLU A 121 -3.45 12.08 6.71
CA GLU A 121 -4.64 12.29 5.90
C GLU A 121 -5.42 11.00 5.58
N GLN A 122 -6.67 11.13 5.12
CA GLN A 122 -7.68 10.07 5.03
C GLN A 122 -7.21 8.79 4.31
N TRP A 123 -6.36 8.88 3.28
CA TRP A 123 -5.88 7.67 2.60
C TRP A 123 -4.97 6.80 3.51
N THR A 124 -4.27 7.44 4.48
CA THR A 124 -3.49 6.69 5.48
C THR A 124 -4.41 5.95 6.47
N ALA A 125 -5.60 6.50 6.75
CA ALA A 125 -6.61 5.81 7.53
C ALA A 125 -7.19 4.60 6.77
N MET A 126 -7.36 4.69 5.44
CA MET A 126 -7.73 3.54 4.59
C MET A 126 -6.65 2.45 4.62
N HIS A 127 -5.39 2.85 4.52
CA HIS A 127 -4.24 1.96 4.62
C HIS A 127 -4.17 1.26 5.99
N LEU A 128 -4.41 1.99 7.07
CA LEU A 128 -4.50 1.43 8.43
C LEU A 128 -5.69 0.47 8.55
N MET A 129 -6.86 0.84 8.03
CA MET A 129 -8.07 0.01 8.05
C MET A 129 -7.83 -1.34 7.36
N GLU A 130 -7.33 -1.34 6.12
CA GLU A 130 -7.10 -2.58 5.38
C GLU A 130 -6.11 -3.50 6.09
N THR A 131 -5.08 -2.93 6.71
CA THR A 131 -4.07 -3.69 7.44
C THR A 131 -4.61 -4.27 8.74
N VAL A 132 -5.50 -3.53 9.46
CA VAL A 132 -6.18 -4.05 10.66
C VAL A 132 -7.20 -5.13 10.30
N LEU A 133 -7.93 -4.99 9.19
CA LEU A 133 -8.80 -6.06 8.68
C LEU A 133 -7.98 -7.33 8.39
N LEU A 134 -6.86 -7.19 7.69
CA LEU A 134 -5.95 -8.32 7.44
C LEU A 134 -5.45 -8.95 8.75
N ALA A 135 -5.07 -8.14 9.74
CA ALA A 135 -4.61 -8.62 11.03
C ALA A 135 -5.70 -9.35 11.84
N SER A 136 -6.96 -8.95 11.68
CA SER A 136 -8.10 -9.50 12.42
C SER A 136 -8.58 -10.83 11.84
N MET A 137 -8.61 -10.95 10.51
CA MET A 137 -9.23 -12.10 9.83
C MET A 137 -8.20 -13.04 9.15
N GLY A 138 -6.96 -12.58 8.98
CA GLY A 138 -5.95 -13.34 8.27
C GLY A 138 -6.06 -13.24 6.75
N PRO A 139 -5.04 -13.77 6.02
CA PRO A 139 -4.91 -13.54 4.58
C PRO A 139 -5.99 -14.19 3.72
N ASP A 140 -6.52 -15.34 4.12
CA ASP A 140 -7.49 -16.07 3.30
C ASP A 140 -8.87 -15.38 3.33
N GLU A 141 -9.35 -15.01 4.51
CA GLU A 141 -10.61 -14.26 4.65
C GLU A 141 -10.47 -12.83 4.10
N TYR A 142 -9.32 -12.19 4.30
CA TYR A 142 -9.04 -10.89 3.68
C TYR A 142 -9.14 -10.96 2.15
N ASN A 143 -8.56 -11.95 1.50
CA ASN A 143 -8.68 -12.12 0.05
C ASN A 143 -10.14 -12.41 -0.37
N ALA A 144 -10.87 -13.19 0.43
CA ALA A 144 -12.27 -13.54 0.18
C ALA A 144 -13.23 -12.32 0.20
N LEU A 145 -12.85 -11.22 0.87
CA LEU A 145 -13.59 -9.96 0.77
C LEU A 145 -13.61 -9.37 -0.64
N TRP A 146 -12.49 -9.50 -1.35
CA TRP A 146 -12.29 -8.82 -2.63
C TRP A 146 -12.76 -9.64 -3.82
N ASP A 147 -12.82 -10.97 -3.70
CA ASP A 147 -13.38 -11.85 -4.72
C ASP A 147 -14.87 -12.14 -4.54
N GLY A 148 -15.48 -11.57 -3.48
CA GLY A 148 -16.91 -11.68 -3.19
C GLY A 148 -17.33 -13.01 -2.53
N SER A 149 -16.37 -13.83 -2.10
CA SER A 149 -16.68 -15.10 -1.42
C SER A 149 -16.92 -14.95 0.08
N LEU A 150 -16.53 -13.81 0.69
CA LEU A 150 -16.85 -13.43 2.07
C LEU A 150 -17.85 -12.27 2.09
N ASP A 151 -18.87 -12.38 2.94
CA ASP A 151 -19.88 -11.34 3.11
C ASP A 151 -19.36 -10.15 3.92
N TRP A 152 -19.37 -8.96 3.35
CA TRP A 152 -19.02 -7.72 4.05
C TRP A 152 -19.92 -7.44 5.27
N GLY A 153 -21.14 -8.01 5.31
CA GLY A 153 -22.05 -7.96 6.45
C GLY A 153 -21.74 -8.98 7.55
N GLY A 154 -20.72 -9.83 7.37
CA GLY A 154 -20.35 -10.89 8.30
C GLY A 154 -19.81 -10.40 9.64
N ALA A 155 -19.78 -11.30 10.62
CA ALA A 155 -19.31 -11.01 11.97
C ALA A 155 -17.78 -10.80 12.01
N GLU A 156 -17.05 -11.46 11.14
CA GLU A 156 -15.60 -11.36 10.99
C GLU A 156 -15.19 -9.96 10.55
N VAL A 157 -15.91 -9.40 9.56
CA VAL A 157 -15.70 -8.02 9.10
C VAL A 157 -16.03 -7.04 10.21
N LYS A 158 -17.16 -7.26 10.92
CA LYS A 158 -17.55 -6.41 12.04
C LYS A 158 -16.47 -6.38 13.11
N ALA A 159 -15.94 -7.53 13.51
CA ALA A 159 -14.85 -7.61 14.49
C ALA A 159 -13.59 -6.85 14.03
N GLY A 160 -13.21 -6.94 12.75
CA GLY A 160 -12.11 -6.18 12.18
C GLY A 160 -12.36 -4.67 12.18
N LEU A 161 -13.58 -4.22 11.88
CA LEU A 161 -13.95 -2.80 11.94
C LEU A 161 -14.00 -2.27 13.39
N GLU A 162 -14.42 -3.08 14.35
CA GLU A 162 -14.35 -2.76 15.79
C GLU A 162 -12.90 -2.63 16.26
N ALA A 163 -12.02 -3.54 15.82
CA ALA A 163 -10.58 -3.44 16.08
C ALA A 163 -9.99 -2.16 15.47
N PHE A 164 -10.35 -1.82 14.24
CA PHE A 164 -9.94 -0.56 13.59
C PHE A 164 -10.45 0.66 14.37
N ASN A 165 -11.72 0.66 14.78
CA ASN A 165 -12.28 1.74 15.62
C ASN A 165 -11.50 1.91 16.94
N LYS A 166 -11.10 0.79 17.56
CA LYS A 166 -10.25 0.82 18.76
C LYS A 166 -8.86 1.39 18.45
N VAL A 167 -8.21 0.97 17.35
CA VAL A 167 -6.90 1.51 16.93
C VAL A 167 -6.96 3.04 16.76
N LEU A 168 -8.04 3.58 16.19
CA LEU A 168 -8.20 5.02 16.00
C LEU A 168 -8.21 5.83 17.32
N THR A 169 -8.50 5.20 18.47
CA THR A 169 -8.43 5.87 19.78
C THR A 169 -7.01 6.18 20.27
N TYR A 170 -6.02 5.66 19.58
CA TYR A 170 -4.59 5.85 19.86
C TYR A 170 -3.90 6.81 18.88
N THR A 171 -4.64 7.34 17.89
CA THR A 171 -4.08 8.22 16.87
C THR A 171 -4.12 9.70 17.27
N ASN A 172 -3.26 10.49 16.65
CA ASN A 172 -3.21 11.94 16.81
C ASN A 172 -4.49 12.61 16.26
N SER A 173 -4.97 13.62 16.97
CA SER A 173 -6.23 14.32 16.65
C SER A 173 -6.15 15.21 15.39
N ASP A 174 -4.96 15.62 14.99
CA ASP A 174 -4.67 16.47 13.83
C ASP A 174 -4.36 15.68 12.56
N ALA A 175 -4.57 14.36 12.56
CA ALA A 175 -4.25 13.46 11.44
C ALA A 175 -4.76 13.98 10.09
N ALA A 176 -5.96 14.53 10.02
CA ALA A 176 -6.54 15.02 8.77
C ALA A 176 -5.76 16.17 8.11
N SER A 177 -4.88 16.85 8.86
CA SER A 177 -4.05 17.95 8.37
C SER A 177 -2.60 17.57 8.09
N LEU A 178 -2.20 16.34 8.44
CA LEU A 178 -0.84 15.85 8.23
C LEU A 178 -0.72 15.05 6.94
N THR A 179 0.35 15.25 6.20
CA THR A 179 0.73 14.33 5.14
C THR A 179 1.23 13.00 5.74
N TRP A 180 1.37 11.96 4.94
CA TRP A 180 1.96 10.70 5.40
C TRP A 180 3.41 10.89 5.88
N GLN A 181 4.17 11.82 5.24
CA GLN A 181 5.52 12.16 5.66
C GLN A 181 5.52 12.79 7.05
N ASP A 182 4.64 13.75 7.30
CA ASP A 182 4.52 14.40 8.61
C ASP A 182 4.18 13.37 9.69
N ALA A 183 3.23 12.47 9.43
CA ALA A 183 2.87 11.40 10.36
C ALA A 183 4.04 10.44 10.62
N SER A 184 4.75 9.99 9.57
CA SER A 184 5.92 9.12 9.73
C SER A 184 7.06 9.82 10.47
N GLN A 185 7.22 11.13 10.29
CA GLN A 185 8.23 11.93 10.97
C GLN A 185 8.00 12.02 12.48
N LEU A 186 6.75 11.97 12.95
CA LEU A 186 6.46 11.94 14.40
C LEU A 186 7.17 10.75 15.10
N VAL A 187 7.27 9.61 14.43
CA VAL A 187 7.97 8.43 14.98
C VAL A 187 9.46 8.67 15.11
N VAL A 188 10.11 9.14 14.05
CA VAL A 188 11.58 9.35 14.05
C VAL A 188 12.02 10.56 14.86
N ASN A 189 11.09 11.46 15.17
CA ASN A 189 11.33 12.57 16.12
C ASN A 189 11.08 12.18 17.57
N GLY A 190 10.41 11.06 17.84
CA GLY A 190 10.06 10.62 19.19
C GLY A 190 8.75 11.21 19.73
N ASP A 191 7.90 11.77 18.86
CA ASP A 191 6.59 12.34 19.20
C ASP A 191 5.48 11.28 19.18
N ALA A 192 5.69 10.17 18.46
CA ALA A 192 4.84 8.97 18.46
C ALA A 192 5.70 7.71 18.54
N ALA A 193 5.13 6.64 19.05
CA ALA A 193 5.83 5.34 19.15
C ALA A 193 5.73 4.52 17.87
N PHE A 194 4.60 4.61 17.17
CA PHE A 194 4.24 3.76 16.03
C PHE A 194 3.68 4.58 14.86
N ASN A 195 3.89 4.05 13.64
CA ASN A 195 3.18 4.46 12.43
C ASN A 195 3.00 3.23 11.53
N VAL A 196 1.81 3.03 11.00
CA VAL A 196 1.57 2.04 9.93
C VAL A 196 1.67 2.75 8.60
N MET A 197 2.68 2.39 7.82
CA MET A 197 2.94 3.00 6.52
C MET A 197 3.75 2.01 5.66
N GLY A 198 3.56 2.09 4.35
CA GLY A 198 4.33 1.25 3.44
C GLY A 198 5.83 1.56 3.47
N ASP A 199 6.58 0.70 2.87
CA ASP A 199 8.04 0.71 2.93
C ASP A 199 8.70 1.93 2.25
N TRP A 200 7.98 2.71 1.44
CA TRP A 200 8.46 4.04 1.00
C TRP A 200 8.79 4.99 2.14
N ALA A 201 8.26 4.75 3.37
CA ALA A 201 8.63 5.51 4.55
C ALA A 201 10.12 5.31 4.91
N GLU A 202 10.69 4.14 4.63
CA GLU A 202 12.12 3.89 4.82
C GLU A 202 12.97 4.80 3.92
N GLY A 203 12.59 4.94 2.63
CA GLY A 203 13.24 5.89 1.72
C GLY A 203 13.21 7.32 2.26
N TYR A 204 12.06 7.74 2.82
CA TYR A 204 11.92 9.05 3.46
C TYR A 204 12.79 9.20 4.72
N PHE A 205 12.89 8.16 5.56
CA PHE A 205 13.76 8.20 6.74
C PHE A 205 15.24 8.30 6.35
N LYS A 206 15.66 7.67 5.24
CA LYS A 206 17.02 7.84 4.69
C LYS A 206 17.28 9.26 4.20
N GLU A 207 16.31 9.89 3.53
CA GLU A 207 16.38 11.31 3.14
C GLU A 207 16.58 12.22 4.37
N LEU A 208 15.89 11.93 5.46
CA LEU A 208 16.06 12.60 6.75
C LEU A 208 17.35 12.21 7.48
N LYS A 209 18.17 11.30 6.93
CA LYS A 209 19.42 10.77 7.52
C LYS A 209 19.20 10.09 8.87
N LYS A 210 18.06 9.42 9.05
CA LYS A 210 17.75 8.68 10.26
C LYS A 210 18.41 7.31 10.27
N ALA A 211 18.89 6.90 11.44
CA ALA A 211 19.59 5.64 11.61
C ALA A 211 18.64 4.50 11.93
N PRO A 212 18.64 3.41 11.11
CA PRO A 212 17.84 2.23 11.39
C PRO A 212 18.26 1.57 12.71
N LYS A 213 17.29 0.93 13.39
CA LYS A 213 17.42 0.26 14.70
C LYS A 213 17.72 1.19 15.87
N THR A 214 18.06 2.45 15.62
CA THR A 214 18.33 3.45 16.64
C THR A 214 17.24 4.51 16.70
N GLU A 215 16.90 5.12 15.58
CA GLU A 215 15.88 6.16 15.49
C GLU A 215 14.56 5.64 14.94
N PHE A 216 14.58 4.54 14.17
CA PHE A 216 13.40 3.79 13.74
C PHE A 216 13.71 2.29 13.67
N GLY A 217 12.70 1.48 13.92
CA GLY A 217 12.69 0.05 13.67
C GLY A 217 11.47 -0.34 12.85
N TRP A 218 11.41 -1.59 12.42
CA TRP A 218 10.31 -2.12 11.62
C TRP A 218 9.91 -3.51 12.08
N ALA A 219 8.64 -3.82 11.88
CA ALA A 219 8.07 -5.15 12.06
C ALA A 219 6.87 -5.29 11.11
N PRO A 220 6.38 -6.50 10.82
CA PRO A 220 5.04 -6.65 10.29
C PRO A 220 4.03 -5.99 11.23
N VAL A 221 2.97 -5.38 10.68
CA VAL A 221 1.86 -4.91 11.53
C VAL A 221 1.36 -6.07 12.39
N PRO A 222 1.13 -5.86 13.71
CA PRO A 222 0.75 -6.92 14.64
C PRO A 222 -0.45 -7.73 14.13
N GLY A 223 -0.30 -9.06 14.12
CA GLY A 223 -1.28 -9.99 13.54
C GLY A 223 -1.06 -10.34 12.07
N THR A 224 -0.09 -9.70 11.37
CA THR A 224 0.14 -9.96 9.93
C THR A 224 1.47 -10.67 9.63
N ALA A 225 2.13 -11.23 10.63
CA ALA A 225 3.38 -11.97 10.42
C ALA A 225 3.17 -13.15 9.45
N GLY A 226 4.09 -13.34 8.50
CA GLY A 226 3.97 -14.34 7.44
C GLY A 226 3.04 -13.95 6.28
N THR A 227 2.57 -12.70 6.28
CA THR A 227 1.78 -12.13 5.19
C THR A 227 2.45 -10.87 4.66
N PHE A 228 2.57 -10.77 3.36
CA PHE A 228 3.08 -9.60 2.66
C PHE A 228 1.91 -8.91 1.94
N GLN A 229 1.41 -7.81 2.50
CA GLN A 229 0.41 -6.97 1.84
C GLN A 229 1.12 -6.05 0.86
N PHE A 230 0.84 -6.22 -0.43
CA PHE A 230 1.65 -5.60 -1.47
C PHE A 230 0.88 -4.61 -2.33
N LEU A 231 1.65 -3.74 -2.95
CA LEU A 231 1.31 -3.00 -4.15
C LEU A 231 2.53 -2.95 -5.08
N SER A 232 2.31 -2.60 -6.32
CA SER A 232 3.37 -2.39 -7.31
C SER A 232 3.05 -1.13 -8.10
N ASP A 233 3.96 -0.17 -8.07
CA ASP A 233 3.94 0.96 -8.98
C ASP A 233 4.24 0.46 -10.39
N SER A 234 3.47 0.90 -11.35
CA SER A 234 3.68 0.54 -12.75
C SER A 234 3.42 1.73 -13.67
N PHE A 235 4.08 1.75 -14.82
CA PHE A 235 3.88 2.78 -15.83
C PHE A 235 3.17 2.21 -17.04
N VAL A 236 2.33 3.03 -17.65
CA VAL A 236 1.43 2.64 -18.76
C VAL A 236 1.74 3.41 -20.04
N LEU A 237 1.33 2.83 -21.18
CA LEU A 237 1.30 3.51 -22.47
C LEU A 237 -0.15 3.83 -22.82
N PRO A 238 -0.57 5.10 -22.79
CA PRO A 238 -1.93 5.46 -23.15
C PRO A 238 -2.17 5.37 -24.66
N ILE A 239 -3.40 5.06 -25.03
CA ILE A 239 -3.86 5.24 -26.41
C ILE A 239 -3.72 6.73 -26.77
N ASN A 240 -3.15 7.03 -27.95
CA ASN A 240 -2.86 8.37 -28.43
C ASN A 240 -1.87 9.15 -27.55
N ALA A 241 -0.87 8.50 -26.98
CA ALA A 241 0.25 9.18 -26.31
C ALA A 241 0.86 10.24 -27.26
N PRO A 242 0.99 11.52 -26.84
CA PRO A 242 1.49 12.59 -27.71
C PRO A 242 2.86 12.31 -28.31
N HIS A 243 3.74 11.67 -27.54
CA HIS A 243 5.10 11.31 -27.95
C HIS A 243 5.35 9.82 -27.71
N ARG A 244 4.59 8.96 -28.41
CA ARG A 244 4.55 7.51 -28.21
C ARG A 244 5.95 6.85 -28.18
N ASP A 245 6.86 7.22 -29.07
CA ASP A 245 8.21 6.63 -29.13
C ASP A 245 9.05 7.02 -27.91
N ALA A 246 8.91 8.25 -27.42
CA ALA A 246 9.54 8.68 -26.18
C ALA A 246 8.94 7.96 -24.95
N ALA A 247 7.63 7.75 -24.93
CA ALA A 247 6.96 6.96 -23.89
C ALA A 247 7.46 5.51 -23.87
N ILE A 248 7.65 4.87 -25.03
CA ILE A 248 8.22 3.52 -25.12
C ILE A 248 9.67 3.50 -24.63
N ALA A 249 10.48 4.49 -24.98
CA ALA A 249 11.85 4.60 -24.45
C ALA A 249 11.89 4.75 -22.93
N TRP A 250 10.98 5.57 -22.37
CA TRP A 250 10.78 5.68 -20.92
C TRP A 250 10.39 4.35 -20.29
N LEU A 251 9.38 3.66 -20.81
CA LEU A 251 8.92 2.36 -20.33
C LEU A 251 10.02 1.29 -20.40
N THR A 252 10.88 1.36 -21.44
CA THR A 252 12.04 0.45 -21.56
C THR A 252 13.02 0.65 -20.41
N ILE A 253 13.29 1.91 -20.01
CA ILE A 253 14.13 2.21 -18.84
C ILE A 253 13.44 1.76 -17.54
N CYS A 254 12.15 2.03 -17.39
CA CYS A 254 11.37 1.62 -16.21
C CYS A 254 11.44 0.12 -15.92
N GLY A 255 11.35 -0.73 -16.96
CA GLY A 255 11.42 -2.20 -16.81
C GLY A 255 12.83 -2.77 -16.94
N SER A 256 13.88 -1.94 -17.14
CA SER A 256 15.24 -2.41 -17.21
C SER A 256 15.82 -2.72 -15.83
N LYS A 257 16.83 -3.61 -15.78
CA LYS A 257 17.55 -3.93 -14.55
C LYS A 257 18.21 -2.67 -13.97
N GLU A 258 18.87 -1.91 -14.81
CA GLU A 258 19.58 -0.68 -14.44
C GLU A 258 18.60 0.38 -13.89
N GLY A 259 17.42 0.50 -14.50
CA GLY A 259 16.38 1.44 -14.04
C GLY A 259 15.84 1.06 -12.67
N GLU A 260 15.47 -0.20 -12.47
CA GLU A 260 14.96 -0.67 -11.18
C GLU A 260 16.03 -0.65 -10.08
N ASP A 261 17.26 -1.07 -10.38
CA ASP A 261 18.38 -1.07 -9.43
C ASP A 261 18.81 0.37 -9.03
N ALA A 262 18.62 1.36 -9.90
CA ALA A 262 18.87 2.75 -9.57
C ALA A 262 17.71 3.38 -8.74
N PHE A 263 16.47 2.98 -9.01
CA PHE A 263 15.28 3.57 -8.41
C PHE A 263 14.95 3.01 -7.03
N ASN A 264 14.88 1.69 -6.91
CA ASN A 264 14.27 1.02 -5.74
C ASN A 264 15.04 1.23 -4.43
N PRO A 265 16.38 1.21 -4.38
CA PRO A 265 17.12 1.47 -3.13
C PRO A 265 16.90 2.86 -2.55
N VAL A 266 16.58 3.85 -3.41
CA VAL A 266 16.28 5.23 -3.01
C VAL A 266 14.80 5.39 -2.65
N LYS A 267 13.93 4.74 -3.42
CA LYS A 267 12.47 4.78 -3.22
C LYS A 267 12.04 4.09 -1.92
N GLY A 268 12.81 3.14 -1.41
CA GLY A 268 12.43 2.29 -0.28
C GLY A 268 11.49 1.16 -0.72
N SER A 269 11.77 0.54 -1.86
CA SER A 269 11.01 -0.57 -2.44
C SER A 269 11.93 -1.69 -2.91
N ILE A 270 11.38 -2.87 -3.16
CA ILE A 270 12.13 -3.96 -3.78
C ILE A 270 11.85 -4.01 -5.29
N PRO A 271 12.77 -4.55 -6.11
CA PRO A 271 12.58 -4.58 -7.55
C PRO A 271 11.40 -5.49 -7.93
N ALA A 272 10.68 -5.12 -8.98
CA ALA A 272 9.70 -6.00 -9.60
C ALA A 272 10.38 -7.19 -10.29
N ARG A 273 11.62 -6.99 -10.76
CA ARG A 273 12.43 -8.02 -11.42
C ARG A 273 13.07 -8.98 -10.43
N SER A 274 13.12 -10.27 -10.78
CA SER A 274 13.78 -11.31 -9.97
C SER A 274 15.30 -11.32 -10.06
N ASP A 275 15.89 -10.63 -11.06
CA ASP A 275 17.32 -10.56 -11.34
C ASP A 275 17.99 -9.25 -10.88
N GLY A 276 17.33 -8.46 -10.03
CA GLY A 276 17.87 -7.25 -9.40
C GLY A 276 19.15 -7.53 -8.58
N ASP A 277 20.04 -6.54 -8.49
CA ASP A 277 21.28 -6.67 -7.72
C ASP A 277 21.02 -6.43 -6.23
N LYS A 278 20.86 -7.52 -5.48
CA LYS A 278 20.57 -7.49 -4.03
C LYS A 278 21.61 -6.73 -3.20
N SER A 279 22.83 -6.57 -3.70
CA SER A 279 23.90 -5.86 -2.97
C SER A 279 23.68 -4.35 -2.89
N LEU A 280 22.79 -3.81 -3.72
CA LEU A 280 22.43 -2.39 -3.72
C LEU A 280 21.37 -2.03 -2.64
N TYR A 281 20.74 -3.04 -2.06
CA TYR A 281 19.63 -2.90 -1.12
C TYR A 281 20.11 -3.05 0.32
N ASP A 282 19.63 -2.22 1.22
CA ASP A 282 19.97 -2.27 2.64
C ASP A 282 19.31 -3.41 3.40
N GLU A 283 19.52 -3.46 4.71
CA GLU A 283 19.04 -4.54 5.56
C GLU A 283 17.51 -4.68 5.56
N TYR A 284 16.76 -3.54 5.61
CA TYR A 284 15.32 -3.58 5.54
C TYR A 284 14.84 -4.15 4.20
N LEU A 285 15.33 -3.62 3.10
CA LEU A 285 14.91 -4.03 1.76
C LEU A 285 15.31 -5.47 1.45
N GLN A 286 16.48 -5.93 1.92
CA GLN A 286 16.86 -7.35 1.81
C GLN A 286 15.93 -8.24 2.63
N SER A 287 15.48 -7.80 3.81
CA SER A 287 14.47 -8.55 4.58
C SER A 287 13.12 -8.58 3.87
N ALA A 288 12.70 -7.47 3.24
CA ALA A 288 11.48 -7.40 2.44
C ALA A 288 11.52 -8.34 1.22
N MET A 289 12.68 -8.44 0.53
CA MET A 289 12.88 -9.43 -0.54
C MET A 289 12.75 -10.88 -0.05
N ALA A 290 13.29 -11.17 1.14
CA ALA A 290 13.19 -12.49 1.75
C ALA A 290 11.75 -12.84 2.16
N ASP A 291 11.01 -11.84 2.68
CA ASP A 291 9.60 -11.99 3.04
C ASP A 291 8.72 -12.15 1.80
N TRP A 292 8.93 -11.36 0.74
CA TRP A 292 8.24 -11.51 -0.54
C TRP A 292 8.35 -12.94 -1.12
N ALA A 293 9.51 -13.56 -0.96
CA ALA A 293 9.77 -14.90 -1.49
C ALA A 293 9.10 -16.03 -0.72
N LYS A 294 8.66 -15.81 0.53
CA LYS A 294 8.16 -16.88 1.43
C LYS A 294 6.77 -16.63 2.01
N ASP A 295 6.36 -15.35 2.15
CA ASP A 295 5.12 -14.99 2.83
C ASP A 295 3.90 -15.17 1.91
N ARG A 296 2.72 -15.27 2.51
CA ARG A 296 1.45 -15.22 1.80
C ARG A 296 1.23 -13.81 1.23
N ILE A 297 1.05 -13.71 -0.07
CA ILE A 297 0.86 -12.42 -0.75
C ILE A 297 -0.62 -12.06 -0.77
N VAL A 298 -0.94 -10.83 -0.33
CA VAL A 298 -2.27 -10.23 -0.44
C VAL A 298 -2.17 -8.81 -0.99
N GLY A 299 -3.19 -8.34 -1.70
CA GLY A 299 -3.18 -7.02 -2.34
C GLY A 299 -3.68 -5.89 -1.44
N SER A 300 -3.14 -4.68 -1.63
CA SER A 300 -3.61 -3.47 -0.95
C SER A 300 -4.88 -2.89 -1.59
N LEU A 301 -5.88 -2.53 -0.78
CA LEU A 301 -7.05 -1.74 -1.17
C LEU A 301 -6.67 -0.28 -1.45
N ALA A 302 -5.99 0.35 -0.50
CA ALA A 302 -5.65 1.78 -0.58
C ALA A 302 -4.90 2.13 -1.87
N HIS A 303 -4.13 1.16 -2.39
CA HIS A 303 -3.34 1.29 -3.61
C HIS A 303 -3.95 0.55 -4.82
N GLY A 304 -5.25 0.20 -4.76
CA GLY A 304 -5.99 -0.27 -5.92
C GLY A 304 -5.59 -1.64 -6.48
N VAL A 305 -4.91 -2.49 -5.68
CA VAL A 305 -4.59 -3.84 -6.14
C VAL A 305 -5.85 -4.69 -6.20
N VAL A 306 -6.70 -4.63 -5.15
CA VAL A 306 -7.87 -5.50 -4.97
C VAL A 306 -9.20 -4.87 -5.40
N ALA A 307 -9.28 -3.55 -5.56
CA ALA A 307 -10.49 -2.84 -5.96
C ALA A 307 -10.19 -1.81 -7.06
N ASN A 308 -11.12 -1.67 -8.02
CA ASN A 308 -11.08 -0.61 -9.02
C ASN A 308 -11.35 0.77 -8.39
N ASP A 309 -11.10 1.84 -9.13
CA ASP A 309 -11.22 3.20 -8.60
C ASP A 309 -12.65 3.55 -8.17
N SER A 310 -13.69 3.02 -8.83
CA SER A 310 -15.07 3.27 -8.43
C SER A 310 -15.35 2.70 -7.04
N TRP A 311 -15.10 1.42 -6.84
CA TRP A 311 -15.32 0.75 -5.56
C TRP A 311 -14.46 1.34 -4.44
N LYS A 312 -13.17 1.55 -4.71
CA LYS A 312 -12.25 2.21 -3.76
C LYS A 312 -12.75 3.60 -3.33
N ASN A 313 -13.29 4.41 -4.26
CA ASN A 313 -13.83 5.72 -3.94
C ASN A 313 -15.11 5.66 -3.09
N GLU A 314 -15.99 4.68 -3.29
CA GLU A 314 -17.16 4.46 -2.44
C GLU A 314 -16.75 4.07 -1.02
N ILE A 315 -15.79 3.13 -0.88
CA ILE A 315 -15.21 2.76 0.41
C ILE A 315 -14.57 3.99 1.07
N ASN A 316 -13.80 4.78 0.33
CA ASN A 316 -13.14 5.99 0.85
C ASN A 316 -14.17 7.04 1.32
N THR A 317 -15.27 7.20 0.62
CA THR A 317 -16.37 8.10 1.02
C THR A 317 -17.01 7.63 2.33
N SER A 318 -17.31 6.34 2.43
CA SER A 318 -17.87 5.72 3.64
C SER A 318 -16.91 5.82 4.83
N LEU A 319 -15.61 5.62 4.59
CA LEU A 319 -14.56 5.78 5.60
C LEU A 319 -14.51 7.23 6.12
N GLY A 320 -14.61 8.23 5.23
CA GLY A 320 -14.64 9.65 5.63
C GLY A 320 -15.77 9.98 6.60
N ILE A 321 -16.96 9.40 6.40
CA ILE A 321 -18.09 9.52 7.31
C ILE A 321 -17.77 8.84 8.65
N PHE A 322 -17.29 7.59 8.58
CA PHE A 322 -16.93 6.81 9.77
C PHE A 322 -15.83 7.47 10.62
N LEU A 323 -14.84 8.10 10.01
CA LEU A 323 -13.80 8.82 10.76
C LEU A 323 -14.37 9.96 11.61
N THR A 324 -15.57 10.45 11.30
CA THR A 324 -16.26 11.50 12.04
C THR A 324 -17.21 10.94 13.10
N ASP A 325 -18.08 9.98 12.72
CA ASP A 325 -19.16 9.51 13.58
C ASP A 325 -18.83 8.27 14.43
N LYS A 326 -17.77 7.53 14.02
CA LYS A 326 -17.29 6.29 14.67
C LYS A 326 -18.36 5.19 14.79
N ASN A 327 -19.38 5.23 13.92
CA ASN A 327 -20.47 4.26 13.93
C ASN A 327 -20.11 3.03 13.09
N VAL A 328 -19.64 1.97 13.75
CA VAL A 328 -19.20 0.73 13.09
C VAL A 328 -20.33 0.05 12.31
N ASP A 329 -21.57 0.02 12.88
CA ASP A 329 -22.70 -0.64 12.20
C ASP A 329 -23.09 0.08 10.91
N ALA A 330 -23.14 1.42 10.95
CA ALA A 330 -23.42 2.23 9.77
C ALA A 330 -22.29 2.10 8.71
N PHE A 331 -21.05 2.06 9.17
CA PHE A 331 -19.91 1.88 8.28
C PHE A 331 -19.95 0.52 7.60
N GLN A 332 -20.15 -0.57 8.35
CA GLN A 332 -20.30 -1.91 7.77
C GLN A 332 -21.43 -1.96 6.74
N ALA A 333 -22.61 -1.42 7.05
CA ALA A 333 -23.73 -1.38 6.11
C ALA A 333 -23.38 -0.62 4.80
N SER A 334 -22.59 0.46 4.90
CA SER A 334 -22.15 1.21 3.72
C SER A 334 -21.12 0.42 2.88
N LEU A 335 -20.25 -0.38 3.51
CA LEU A 335 -19.32 -1.27 2.81
C LEU A 335 -20.04 -2.40 2.06
N VAL A 336 -21.10 -2.97 2.66
CA VAL A 336 -21.99 -3.92 1.97
C VAL A 336 -22.60 -3.29 0.71
N THR A 337 -23.06 -2.05 0.82
CA THR A 337 -23.64 -1.31 -0.32
C THR A 337 -22.59 -1.05 -1.41
N ALA A 338 -21.39 -0.62 -1.02
CA ALA A 338 -20.27 -0.37 -1.94
C ALA A 338 -19.85 -1.65 -2.68
N CYS A 339 -19.82 -2.80 -1.98
CA CYS A 339 -19.52 -4.09 -2.60
C CYS A 339 -20.59 -4.47 -3.64
N ALA A 340 -21.87 -4.27 -3.36
CA ALA A 340 -22.96 -4.60 -4.28
C ALA A 340 -22.93 -3.75 -5.55
N SER A 341 -22.33 -2.54 -5.53
CA SER A 341 -22.20 -1.65 -6.69
C SER A 341 -20.90 -1.87 -7.49
N SER A 342 -19.99 -2.72 -7.01
CA SER A 342 -18.67 -2.93 -7.61
C SER A 342 -18.64 -3.92 -8.78
N GLY A 343 -19.74 -4.66 -9.03
CA GLY A 343 -19.90 -5.73 -10.04
C GLY A 343 -20.26 -5.26 -11.43
#